data_1b8b6c35898a71a02b7d807cb833773d
#
_entry.id   1b8b6c35898a71a02b7d807cb833773d
#
_cell.length_a   1.000
_cell.length_b   1.000
_cell.length_c   1.000
_cell.angle_alpha   90.00
_cell.angle_beta   90.00
_cell.angle_gamma   90.00
#
_symmetry.space_group_name_H-M   'P 1'
#
loop_
_entity.id
_entity.type
_entity.pdbx_description
1 polymer ?
#
loop_
_entity_poly.entity_id
_entity_poly.type
_entity_poly.pdbx_seq_one_letter_code
_entity_poly.pdbx_strand_id
1 'polypeptide(L)'
;RPWVVVNLVAVPEFSLQAHRWCYPVVGCQAYRGYYELENARNEQQLFMADNYDTFIGGVTAYSTLGWFDDPLHTGFTSLPDNRMVALMFHELAHRVVYISDDTAFNESFATAVELEGLRLWLETEGDGSGFQRALARLRQRNQTLALVEDVSRQLEALYARQGTLPKTELRH
;
A
#
# COMPACT_ATOMS: atom_id res chain seq x y z
N ARG A 1 0.24 -3.64 -19.80
CA ARG A 1 0.97 -3.07 -18.66
C ARG A 1 0.53 -3.81 -17.39
N PRO A 2 1.44 -4.15 -16.47
CA PRO A 2 1.10 -4.87 -15.24
C PRO A 2 0.47 -3.98 -14.15
N TRP A 3 0.34 -2.69 -14.39
CA TRP A 3 -0.26 -1.70 -13.48
C TRP A 3 -1.24 -0.79 -14.20
N VAL A 4 -2.20 -0.26 -13.46
CA VAL A 4 -3.21 0.70 -13.92
C VAL A 4 -2.73 2.14 -13.72
N VAL A 5 -2.16 2.38 -12.54
CA VAL A 5 -1.62 3.66 -12.07
C VAL A 5 -0.26 3.40 -11.47
N VAL A 6 0.65 4.34 -11.54
CA VAL A 6 1.89 4.35 -10.76
C VAL A 6 1.81 5.47 -9.74
N ASN A 7 2.18 5.15 -8.49
CA ASN A 7 2.23 6.12 -7.39
C ASN A 7 3.67 6.57 -7.17
N LEU A 8 3.88 7.87 -7.17
CA LEU A 8 5.11 8.51 -6.72
C LEU A 8 4.98 8.85 -5.24
N VAL A 9 5.96 8.39 -4.45
CA VAL A 9 6.18 8.80 -3.06
C VAL A 9 7.50 9.57 -3.02
N ALA A 10 7.54 10.65 -2.27
CA ALA A 10 8.74 11.44 -2.05
C ALA A 10 8.87 11.76 -0.55
N VAL A 11 10.06 11.56 0.00
CA VAL A 11 10.36 11.76 1.42
C VAL A 11 11.61 12.62 1.53
N PRO A 12 11.62 13.72 2.31
CA PRO A 12 12.84 14.52 2.49
C PRO A 12 13.98 13.66 3.03
N GLU A 13 15.22 13.93 2.58
CA GLU A 13 16.41 13.28 3.11
C GLU A 13 16.43 13.37 4.65
N PHE A 14 16.69 12.26 5.33
CA PHE A 14 16.65 12.14 6.80
C PHE A 14 15.28 12.38 7.44
N SER A 15 14.21 12.03 6.76
CA SER A 15 12.85 12.03 7.28
C SER A 15 12.15 10.72 6.94
N LEU A 16 11.13 10.33 7.71
CA LEU A 16 10.19 9.27 7.34
C LEU A 16 8.79 9.83 7.02
N GLN A 17 8.65 11.17 7.05
CA GLN A 17 7.39 11.82 6.71
C GLN A 17 7.34 12.11 5.22
N ALA A 18 6.43 11.43 4.51
CA ALA A 18 6.24 11.65 3.09
C ALA A 18 5.73 13.06 2.79
N HIS A 19 6.20 13.60 1.67
CA HIS A 19 5.60 14.79 1.07
C HIS A 19 4.10 14.57 0.84
N ARG A 20 3.31 15.61 1.05
CA ARG A 20 1.85 15.53 0.87
C ARG A 20 1.39 16.43 -0.26
N TRP A 21 0.72 15.82 -1.22
CA TRP A 21 0.01 16.53 -2.29
C TRP A 21 -1.41 16.84 -1.82
N CYS A 22 -1.76 18.12 -1.78
CA CYS A 22 -3.06 18.56 -1.27
C CYS A 22 -3.97 19.02 -2.41
N TYR A 23 -5.20 18.54 -2.41
CA TYR A 23 -6.23 18.83 -3.42
C TYR A 23 -7.50 19.36 -2.73
N PRO A 24 -8.25 20.28 -3.38
CA PRO A 24 -9.40 20.94 -2.75
C PRO A 24 -10.51 20.00 -2.28
N VAL A 25 -10.70 18.84 -2.94
CA VAL A 25 -11.81 17.91 -2.66
C VAL A 25 -11.36 16.68 -1.90
N VAL A 26 -10.26 16.07 -2.31
CA VAL A 26 -9.78 14.79 -1.75
C VAL A 26 -8.77 14.95 -0.61
N GLY A 27 -8.46 16.19 -0.22
CA GLY A 27 -7.52 16.47 0.85
C GLY A 27 -6.06 16.19 0.48
N CYS A 28 -5.22 15.92 1.47
CA CYS A 28 -3.78 15.72 1.29
C CYS A 28 -3.42 14.24 1.29
N GLN A 29 -2.74 13.80 0.23
CA GLN A 29 -2.28 12.41 0.04
C GLN A 29 -0.76 12.33 0.18
N ALA A 30 -0.26 11.23 0.74
CA ALA A 30 1.18 10.97 0.88
C ALA A 30 1.82 10.40 -0.39
N TYR A 31 1.08 10.32 -1.48
CA TYR A 31 1.54 9.89 -2.80
C TYR A 31 0.78 10.65 -3.88
N ARG A 32 1.32 10.63 -5.09
CA ARG A 32 0.65 11.14 -6.30
C ARG A 32 0.58 10.05 -7.37
N GLY A 33 -0.64 9.81 -7.87
CA GLY A 33 -0.91 8.82 -8.91
C GLY A 33 -0.74 9.38 -10.32
N TYR A 34 -0.19 8.54 -11.22
CA TYR A 34 -0.01 8.85 -12.63
C TYR A 34 -0.45 7.68 -13.50
N TYR A 35 -1.16 7.94 -14.57
CA TYR A 35 -1.46 6.93 -15.59
C TYR A 35 -0.25 6.61 -16.46
N GLU A 36 0.63 7.60 -16.69
CA GLU A 36 1.85 7.45 -17.49
C GLU A 36 3.09 7.49 -16.60
N LEU A 37 3.93 6.45 -16.72
CA LEU A 37 5.16 6.31 -15.95
C LEU A 37 6.14 7.47 -16.19
N GLU A 38 6.15 8.00 -17.41
CA GLU A 38 7.05 9.10 -17.79
C GLU A 38 6.74 10.37 -16.98
N ASN A 39 5.45 10.68 -16.76
CA ASN A 39 5.04 11.82 -15.95
C ASN A 39 5.48 11.66 -14.49
N ALA A 40 5.37 10.45 -13.94
CA ALA A 40 5.86 10.15 -12.60
C ALA A 40 7.38 10.33 -12.50
N ARG A 41 8.13 9.86 -13.51
CA ARG A 41 9.59 10.01 -13.56
C ARG A 41 10.04 11.46 -13.69
N ASN A 42 9.35 12.26 -14.48
CA ASN A 42 9.67 13.68 -14.63
C ASN A 42 9.53 14.41 -13.27
N GLU A 43 8.44 14.18 -12.55
CA GLU A 43 8.28 14.78 -11.22
C GLU A 43 9.27 14.18 -10.20
N GLN A 44 9.55 12.87 -10.27
CA GLN A 44 10.57 12.22 -9.46
C GLN A 44 11.92 12.93 -9.54
N GLN A 45 12.35 13.28 -10.76
CA GLN A 45 13.63 13.97 -10.96
C GLN A 45 13.67 15.34 -10.27
N LEU A 46 12.54 16.05 -10.21
CA LEU A 46 12.46 17.34 -9.49
C LEU A 46 12.66 17.14 -7.98
N PHE A 47 11.99 16.13 -7.40
CA PHE A 47 12.17 15.79 -6.00
C PHE A 47 13.60 15.33 -5.68
N MET A 48 14.20 14.51 -6.53
CA MET A 48 15.58 14.06 -6.35
C MET A 48 16.58 15.23 -6.41
N ALA A 49 16.33 16.22 -7.25
CA ALA A 49 17.16 17.45 -7.31
C ALA A 49 17.07 18.28 -6.01
N ASP A 50 15.96 18.17 -5.28
CA ASP A 50 15.70 18.86 -4.02
C ASP A 50 16.06 17.99 -2.78
N ASN A 51 16.89 16.94 -2.95
CA ASN A 51 17.32 16.01 -1.90
C ASN A 51 16.18 15.26 -1.21
N TYR A 52 15.22 14.78 -2.01
CA TYR A 52 14.22 13.82 -1.56
C TYR A 52 14.61 12.39 -1.98
N ASP A 53 14.39 11.46 -1.08
CA ASP A 53 14.31 10.04 -1.43
C ASP A 53 12.96 9.79 -2.09
N THR A 54 12.95 9.00 -3.18
CA THR A 54 11.75 8.82 -3.97
C THR A 54 11.52 7.36 -4.34
N PHE A 55 10.25 6.97 -4.44
CA PHE A 55 9.85 5.64 -4.88
C PHE A 55 8.67 5.73 -5.85
N ILE A 56 8.73 4.97 -6.95
CA ILE A 56 7.60 4.80 -7.88
C ILE A 56 7.14 3.35 -7.79
N GLY A 57 5.90 3.16 -7.32
CA GLY A 57 5.25 1.85 -7.21
C GLY A 57 4.09 1.68 -8.18
N GLY A 58 3.99 0.52 -8.83
CA GLY A 58 2.83 0.17 -9.66
C GLY A 58 1.65 -0.27 -8.82
N VAL A 59 0.45 0.23 -9.13
CA VAL A 59 -0.82 -0.18 -8.52
C VAL A 59 -1.56 -1.07 -9.51
N THR A 60 -1.81 -2.32 -9.12
CA THR A 60 -2.45 -3.33 -9.97
C THR A 60 -3.97 -3.35 -9.86
N ALA A 61 -4.51 -2.89 -8.72
CA ALA A 61 -5.93 -2.73 -8.46
C ALA A 61 -6.16 -1.51 -7.57
N TYR A 62 -7.30 -0.85 -7.72
CA TYR A 62 -7.77 0.19 -6.81
C TYR A 62 -9.30 0.15 -6.74
N SER A 63 -9.85 0.63 -5.64
CA SER A 63 -11.27 0.83 -5.47
C SER A 63 -11.57 2.31 -5.27
N THR A 64 -12.65 2.80 -5.87
CA THR A 64 -13.18 4.14 -5.63
C THR A 64 -14.20 4.15 -4.48
N LEU A 65 -14.22 3.10 -3.66
CA LEU A 65 -15.18 2.92 -2.55
C LEU A 65 -16.65 2.96 -3.01
N GLY A 66 -16.88 2.62 -4.28
CA GLY A 66 -18.22 2.61 -4.88
C GLY A 66 -18.74 3.96 -5.37
N TRP A 67 -17.90 5.01 -5.42
CA TRP A 67 -18.26 6.29 -6.02
C TRP A 67 -18.39 6.21 -7.54
N PHE A 68 -17.69 5.25 -8.17
CA PHE A 68 -17.75 4.95 -9.59
C PHE A 68 -17.85 3.44 -9.81
N ASP A 69 -18.25 3.02 -11.01
CA ASP A 69 -18.18 1.62 -11.44
C ASP A 69 -16.71 1.28 -11.71
N ASP A 70 -16.04 0.69 -10.70
CA ASP A 70 -14.65 0.31 -10.81
C ASP A 70 -14.49 -0.90 -11.76
N PRO A 71 -13.83 -0.76 -12.91
CA PRO A 71 -13.63 -1.87 -13.82
C PRO A 71 -12.65 -2.90 -13.24
N LEU A 72 -12.92 -4.18 -13.46
CA LEU A 72 -11.94 -5.23 -13.18
C LEU A 72 -10.80 -5.14 -14.20
N HIS A 73 -9.62 -4.76 -13.73
CA HIS A 73 -8.44 -4.65 -14.58
C HIS A 73 -7.79 -6.01 -14.83
N THR A 74 -7.07 -6.13 -15.93
CA THR A 74 -6.34 -7.37 -16.29
C THR A 74 -5.34 -7.82 -15.23
N GLY A 75 -4.78 -6.90 -14.44
CA GLY A 75 -3.94 -7.21 -13.29
C GLY A 75 -4.66 -8.02 -12.21
N PHE A 76 -5.95 -7.71 -11.99
CA PHE A 76 -6.81 -8.44 -11.06
C PHE A 76 -7.16 -9.85 -11.59
N THR A 77 -7.61 -9.94 -12.84
CA THR A 77 -8.03 -11.21 -13.45
C THR A 77 -6.87 -12.14 -13.78
N SER A 78 -5.63 -11.68 -13.70
CA SER A 78 -4.43 -12.52 -13.86
C SER A 78 -3.94 -13.14 -12.53
N LEU A 79 -4.57 -12.80 -11.41
CA LEU A 79 -4.27 -13.42 -10.12
C LEU A 79 -4.73 -14.88 -10.08
N PRO A 80 -4.07 -15.76 -9.33
CA PRO A 80 -4.62 -17.06 -8.98
C PRO A 80 -5.99 -16.91 -8.31
N ASP A 81 -6.93 -17.84 -8.61
CA ASP A 81 -8.34 -17.73 -8.19
C ASP A 81 -8.51 -17.41 -6.70
N ASN A 82 -7.78 -18.11 -5.84
CA ASN A 82 -7.85 -17.87 -4.40
C ASN A 82 -7.40 -16.47 -3.97
N ARG A 83 -6.46 -15.87 -4.71
CA ARG A 83 -6.03 -14.49 -4.46
C ARG A 83 -7.01 -13.47 -5.02
N MET A 84 -7.58 -13.78 -6.16
CA MET A 84 -8.61 -12.95 -6.78
C MET A 84 -9.85 -12.89 -5.88
N VAL A 85 -10.33 -14.06 -5.43
CA VAL A 85 -11.48 -14.17 -4.51
C VAL A 85 -11.22 -13.44 -3.19
N ALA A 86 -10.04 -13.64 -2.58
CA ALA A 86 -9.65 -12.95 -1.37
C ALA A 86 -9.70 -11.43 -1.54
N LEU A 87 -9.08 -10.90 -2.60
CA LEU A 87 -9.09 -9.47 -2.90
C LEU A 87 -10.51 -8.93 -3.18
N MET A 88 -11.37 -9.72 -3.84
CA MET A 88 -12.77 -9.32 -4.02
C MET A 88 -13.50 -9.11 -2.69
N PHE A 89 -13.35 -10.05 -1.74
CA PHE A 89 -13.95 -9.90 -0.41
C PHE A 89 -13.39 -8.68 0.33
N HIS A 90 -12.08 -8.41 0.19
CA HIS A 90 -11.43 -7.24 0.78
C HIS A 90 -12.06 -5.94 0.26
N GLU A 91 -12.08 -5.76 -1.06
CA GLU A 91 -12.62 -4.54 -1.69
C GLU A 91 -14.13 -4.37 -1.43
N LEU A 92 -14.89 -5.46 -1.44
CA LEU A 92 -16.32 -5.41 -1.11
C LEU A 92 -16.57 -5.03 0.35
N ALA A 93 -15.70 -5.42 1.27
CA ALA A 93 -15.80 -5.04 2.67
C ALA A 93 -15.75 -3.51 2.86
N HIS A 94 -14.87 -2.82 2.13
CA HIS A 94 -14.79 -1.36 2.15
C HIS A 94 -16.06 -0.66 1.65
N ARG A 95 -16.85 -1.33 0.81
CA ARG A 95 -18.15 -0.79 0.36
C ARG A 95 -19.27 -0.96 1.39
N VAL A 96 -19.11 -1.90 2.32
CA VAL A 96 -20.12 -2.20 3.35
C VAL A 96 -19.87 -1.39 4.62
N VAL A 97 -18.62 -1.28 5.05
CA VAL A 97 -18.22 -0.52 6.22
C VAL A 97 -16.98 0.30 5.89
N TYR A 98 -17.08 1.60 6.07
CA TYR A 98 -15.98 2.53 5.94
C TYR A 98 -16.08 3.63 6.98
N ILE A 99 -15.05 3.79 7.81
CA ILE A 99 -14.96 4.84 8.82
C ILE A 99 -13.94 5.87 8.35
N SER A 100 -14.38 7.12 8.20
CA SER A 100 -13.52 8.23 7.79
C SER A 100 -12.37 8.40 8.77
N ASP A 101 -11.16 8.60 8.24
CA ASP A 101 -9.93 8.85 8.99
C ASP A 101 -9.45 7.68 9.90
N ASP A 102 -10.08 6.51 9.82
CA ASP A 102 -9.63 5.30 10.54
C ASP A 102 -9.21 4.19 9.57
N THR A 103 -8.08 4.42 8.90
CA THR A 103 -7.51 3.43 7.97
C THR A 103 -7.19 2.11 8.67
N ALA A 104 -6.72 2.15 9.93
CA ALA A 104 -6.35 0.94 10.67
C ALA A 104 -7.56 0.03 10.90
N PHE A 105 -8.71 0.60 11.27
CA PHE A 105 -9.96 -0.16 11.39
C PHE A 105 -10.41 -0.69 10.03
N ASN A 106 -10.47 0.17 9.01
CA ASN A 106 -10.97 -0.19 7.68
C ASN A 106 -10.21 -1.37 7.07
N GLU A 107 -8.87 -1.33 7.13
CA GLU A 107 -8.02 -2.42 6.63
C GLU A 107 -8.13 -3.70 7.49
N SER A 108 -8.26 -3.56 8.80
CA SER A 108 -8.44 -4.70 9.71
C SER A 108 -9.77 -5.40 9.45
N PHE A 109 -10.85 -4.63 9.28
CA PHE A 109 -12.17 -5.14 8.95
C PHE A 109 -12.16 -5.84 7.58
N ALA A 110 -11.61 -5.18 6.55
CA ALA A 110 -11.50 -5.76 5.21
C ALA A 110 -10.69 -7.05 5.22
N THR A 111 -9.56 -7.11 5.95
CA THR A 111 -8.76 -8.33 6.11
C THR A 111 -9.53 -9.45 6.80
N ALA A 112 -10.35 -9.15 7.80
CA ALA A 112 -11.17 -10.16 8.49
C ALA A 112 -12.24 -10.75 7.54
N VAL A 113 -12.91 -9.90 6.75
CA VAL A 113 -13.90 -10.31 5.73
C VAL A 113 -13.23 -11.11 4.61
N GLU A 114 -12.05 -10.67 4.14
CA GLU A 114 -11.22 -11.38 3.16
C GLU A 114 -10.93 -12.81 3.61
N LEU A 115 -10.44 -12.98 4.83
CA LEU A 115 -10.06 -14.30 5.36
C LEU A 115 -11.26 -15.22 5.51
N GLU A 116 -12.36 -14.74 6.07
CA GLU A 116 -13.55 -15.58 6.28
C GLU A 116 -14.24 -15.90 4.95
N GLY A 117 -14.33 -14.94 4.04
CA GLY A 117 -14.86 -15.17 2.70
C GLY A 117 -14.02 -16.17 1.90
N LEU A 118 -12.69 -16.05 1.98
CA LEU A 118 -11.77 -17.02 1.36
C LEU A 118 -11.92 -18.42 1.98
N ARG A 119 -12.08 -18.52 3.31
CA ARG A 119 -12.28 -19.81 4.00
C ARG A 119 -13.53 -20.51 3.49
N LEU A 120 -14.66 -19.81 3.45
CA LEU A 120 -15.93 -20.34 2.98
C LEU A 120 -15.85 -20.78 1.51
N TRP A 121 -15.22 -19.96 0.66
CA TRP A 121 -15.05 -20.30 -0.75
C TRP A 121 -14.17 -21.56 -0.92
N LEU A 122 -13.04 -21.67 -0.23
CA LEU A 122 -12.15 -22.84 -0.29
C LEU A 122 -12.82 -24.12 0.23
N GLU A 123 -13.71 -23.99 1.21
CA GLU A 123 -14.52 -25.12 1.65
C GLU A 123 -15.44 -25.65 0.53
N THR A 124 -16.07 -24.75 -0.24
CA THR A 124 -16.90 -25.14 -1.38
C THR A 124 -16.09 -25.79 -2.52
N GLU A 125 -14.84 -25.33 -2.71
CA GLU A 125 -13.91 -25.89 -3.71
C GLU A 125 -13.22 -27.19 -3.26
N GLY A 126 -13.40 -27.60 -1.99
CA GLY A 126 -12.74 -28.80 -1.42
C GLY A 126 -11.22 -28.62 -1.17
N ASP A 127 -10.68 -27.40 -1.20
CA ASP A 127 -9.27 -27.12 -0.91
C ASP A 127 -9.03 -26.79 0.58
N GLY A 128 -9.11 -27.81 1.43
CA GLY A 128 -8.86 -27.64 2.87
C GLY A 128 -7.45 -27.14 3.22
N SER A 129 -6.48 -27.28 2.31
CA SER A 129 -5.10 -26.79 2.51
C SER A 129 -4.92 -25.33 2.09
N GLY A 130 -5.77 -24.81 1.21
CA GLY A 130 -5.70 -23.45 0.67
C GLY A 130 -5.78 -22.37 1.75
N PHE A 131 -6.68 -22.58 2.71
CA PHE A 131 -6.83 -21.64 3.83
C PHE A 131 -5.58 -21.59 4.73
N GLN A 132 -4.95 -22.73 5.02
CA GLN A 132 -3.70 -22.76 5.79
C GLN A 132 -2.56 -22.04 5.06
N ARG A 133 -2.48 -22.17 3.73
CA ARG A 133 -1.53 -21.40 2.91
C ARG A 133 -1.82 -19.89 2.95
N ALA A 134 -3.08 -19.48 2.96
CA ALA A 134 -3.46 -18.08 3.09
C ALA A 134 -3.04 -17.51 4.46
N LEU A 135 -3.33 -18.24 5.54
CA LEU A 135 -2.90 -17.86 6.89
C LEU A 135 -1.38 -17.76 7.04
N ALA A 136 -0.64 -18.68 6.42
CA ALA A 136 0.83 -18.65 6.43
C ALA A 136 1.37 -17.39 5.74
N ARG A 137 0.79 -17.01 4.58
CA ARG A 137 1.15 -15.76 3.89
C ARG A 137 0.83 -14.52 4.73
N LEU A 138 -0.32 -14.49 5.39
CA LEU A 138 -0.69 -13.38 6.28
C LEU A 138 0.31 -13.24 7.43
N ARG A 139 0.68 -14.35 8.08
CA ARG A 139 1.70 -14.34 9.15
C ARG A 139 3.05 -13.81 8.64
N GLN A 140 3.49 -14.27 7.49
CA GLN A 140 4.73 -13.79 6.87
C GLN A 140 4.67 -12.29 6.58
N ARG A 141 3.56 -11.79 6.01
CA ARG A 141 3.33 -10.37 5.78
C ARG A 141 3.42 -9.57 7.09
N ASN A 142 2.75 -10.05 8.15
CA ASN A 142 2.76 -9.37 9.44
C ASN A 142 4.15 -9.34 10.09
N GLN A 143 4.93 -10.40 9.95
CA GLN A 143 6.33 -10.44 10.39
C GLN A 143 7.20 -9.42 9.63
N THR A 144 7.00 -9.30 8.31
CA THR A 144 7.70 -8.31 7.49
C THR A 144 7.31 -6.88 7.91
N LEU A 145 6.03 -6.62 8.15
CA LEU A 145 5.55 -5.31 8.61
C LEU A 145 6.14 -4.95 9.99
N ALA A 146 6.17 -5.90 10.93
CA ALA A 146 6.78 -5.68 12.24
C ALA A 146 8.29 -5.35 12.14
N LEU A 147 9.02 -5.99 11.21
CA LEU A 147 10.42 -5.65 10.94
C LEU A 147 10.56 -4.24 10.37
N VAL A 148 9.72 -3.87 9.40
CA VAL A 148 9.72 -2.52 8.81
C VAL A 148 9.43 -1.47 9.88
N GLU A 149 8.45 -1.71 10.76
CA GLU A 149 8.12 -0.81 11.86
C GLU A 149 9.28 -0.64 12.85
N ASP A 150 9.97 -1.72 13.18
CA ASP A 150 11.15 -1.66 14.04
C ASP A 150 12.29 -0.84 13.43
N VAL A 151 12.59 -1.08 12.16
CA VAL A 151 13.61 -0.30 11.41
C VAL A 151 13.18 1.17 11.31
N SER A 152 11.90 1.46 11.07
CA SER A 152 11.38 2.83 11.02
C SER A 152 11.62 3.56 12.33
N ARG A 153 11.32 2.93 13.48
CA ARG A 153 11.58 3.54 14.80
C ARG A 153 13.08 3.81 15.03
N GLN A 154 13.95 2.90 14.59
CA GLN A 154 15.40 3.10 14.70
C GLN A 154 15.87 4.28 13.84
N LEU A 155 15.37 4.40 12.61
CA LEU A 155 15.68 5.52 11.72
C LEU A 155 15.12 6.84 12.25
N GLU A 156 13.90 6.89 12.77
CA GLU A 156 13.35 8.08 13.41
C GLU A 156 14.24 8.58 14.56
N ALA A 157 14.68 7.64 15.42
CA ALA A 157 15.60 7.95 16.52
C ALA A 157 16.97 8.47 16.03
N LEU A 158 17.48 7.93 14.92
CA LEU A 158 18.70 8.38 14.28
C LEU A 158 18.54 9.78 13.69
N TYR A 159 17.46 10.01 12.92
CA TYR A 159 17.20 11.29 12.27
C TYR A 159 16.89 12.43 13.27
N ALA A 160 16.27 12.09 14.40
CA ALA A 160 16.08 13.07 15.49
C ALA A 160 17.40 13.62 16.05
N ARG A 161 18.51 12.88 15.86
CA ARG A 161 19.88 13.29 16.25
C ARG A 161 20.63 14.06 15.14
N GLN A 162 19.99 14.33 14.02
CA GLN A 162 20.62 14.91 12.82
C GLN A 162 21.40 16.22 13.11
N GLY A 163 20.97 17.04 14.07
CA GLY A 163 21.67 18.26 14.48
C GLY A 163 22.98 18.02 15.25
N THR A 164 23.26 16.78 15.68
CA THR A 164 24.40 16.41 16.52
C THR A 164 25.41 15.49 15.84
N LEU A 165 25.04 14.87 14.70
CA LEU A 165 25.87 13.92 13.98
C LEU A 165 26.45 14.52 12.68
N PRO A 166 27.68 14.17 12.30
CA PRO A 166 28.21 14.51 10.97
C PRO A 166 27.32 13.89 9.89
N LYS A 167 27.07 14.60 8.79
CA LYS A 167 26.25 14.09 7.66
C LYS A 167 26.76 12.78 7.07
N THR A 168 28.05 12.48 7.25
CA THR A 168 28.69 11.22 6.82
C THR A 168 28.21 10.00 7.60
N GLU A 169 27.81 10.14 8.87
CA GLU A 169 27.29 9.03 9.68
C GLU A 169 25.80 8.73 9.42
N LEU A 170 25.08 9.67 8.79
CA LEU A 170 23.68 9.51 8.46
C LEU A 170 23.45 8.77 7.11
N ARG A 171 24.52 8.61 6.30
CA ARG A 171 24.45 7.99 4.96
C ARG A 171 24.96 6.54 4.91
N HIS A 172 25.30 5.96 6.02
CA HIS A 172 25.71 4.56 6.18
C HIS A 172 24.73 3.80 7.06
#